data_000116e492db29595e0b111e173f365d
#
_entry.id   000116e492db29595e0b111e173f365d
#
_cell.length_a   1.000
_cell.length_b   1.000
_cell.length_c   1.000
_cell.angle_alpha   90.00
_cell.angle_beta   90.00
_cell.angle_gamma   90.00
#
_symmetry.space_group_name_H-M   'P 1'
#
loop_
_entity.id
_entity.type
_entity.pdbx_description
1 polymer ?
#
loop_
_entity_poly.entity_id
_entity_poly.type
_entity_poly.pdbx_seq_one_letter_code
_entity_poly.pdbx_strand_id
1 'polypeptide(L)'
;RGSVGVSFHSGIVSPAYIVLSLDNTLDSHYANYLFRSRCMVDQYLVISRGVGSIQRNLYWSALKRVVVPIPSKKEQMEIVEYLDGLNNKFDDTIKKLTEEVAVLEEYKNKIIADTVTGKIDVRGIEIPEYEFVDEDNDNVDENLEQGADEPPEEE
;
A
#
# COMPACT_ATOMS: atom_id res chain seq x y z
N ARG A 1 4.87 -2.61 6.17
CA ARG A 1 3.99 -3.22 5.14
C ARG A 1 3.72 -4.65 5.55
N GLY A 2 2.50 -5.01 5.99
CA GLY A 2 2.13 -6.40 6.28
C GLY A 2 1.87 -7.16 4.98
N SER A 3 2.89 -7.77 4.40
CA SER A 3 2.73 -8.56 3.17
C SER A 3 2.22 -9.95 3.53
N VAL A 4 0.91 -10.12 3.44
CA VAL A 4 0.22 -11.40 3.66
C VAL A 4 -0.56 -11.75 2.39
N GLY A 5 -0.61 -13.00 2.03
CA GLY A 5 -1.38 -13.49 0.90
C GLY A 5 -1.77 -14.95 1.06
N VAL A 6 -2.79 -15.35 0.34
CA VAL A 6 -3.23 -16.74 0.21
C VAL A 6 -2.60 -17.35 -1.03
N SER A 7 -2.03 -18.55 -0.92
CA SER A 7 -1.52 -19.30 -2.06
C SER A 7 -2.47 -20.46 -2.37
N PHE A 8 -2.85 -20.56 -3.62
CA PHE A 8 -3.61 -21.70 -4.17
C PHE A 8 -2.71 -22.68 -4.93
N HIS A 9 -1.39 -22.44 -4.92
CA HIS A 9 -0.41 -23.24 -5.64
C HIS A 9 0.58 -23.89 -4.66
N SER A 10 1.00 -25.10 -4.96
CA SER A 10 2.12 -25.75 -4.29
C SER A 10 3.44 -25.22 -4.87
N GLY A 11 4.41 -24.93 -4.01
CA GLY A 11 5.68 -24.38 -4.45
C GLY A 11 6.67 -24.23 -3.30
N ILE A 12 7.86 -23.74 -3.64
CA ILE A 12 8.93 -23.46 -2.70
C ILE A 12 8.96 -21.95 -2.46
N VAL A 13 8.98 -21.55 -1.20
CA VAL A 13 9.09 -20.15 -0.78
C VAL A 13 10.39 -19.92 -0.01
N SER A 14 10.85 -18.68 0.03
CA SER A 14 12.04 -18.32 0.82
C SER A 14 11.80 -18.62 2.31
N PRO A 15 12.84 -19.04 3.05
CA PRO A 15 12.77 -19.24 4.51
C PRO A 15 12.38 -18.00 5.31
N ALA A 16 12.44 -16.81 4.70
CA ALA A 16 11.99 -15.57 5.32
C ALA A 16 10.46 -15.48 5.46
N TYR A 17 9.69 -16.32 4.75
CA TYR A 17 8.24 -16.35 4.86
C TYR A 17 7.79 -17.33 5.93
N ILE A 18 6.78 -16.94 6.70
CA ILE A 18 6.07 -17.84 7.61
C ILE A 18 4.87 -18.39 6.85
N VAL A 19 4.87 -19.70 6.61
CA VAL A 19 3.74 -20.38 5.98
C VAL A 19 2.81 -20.88 7.07
N LEU A 20 1.54 -20.52 6.97
CA LEU A 20 0.48 -20.90 7.89
C LEU A 20 -0.51 -21.83 7.20
N SER A 21 -0.83 -22.95 7.85
CA SER A 21 -1.98 -23.77 7.49
C SER A 21 -3.12 -23.43 8.43
N LEU A 22 -4.27 -23.14 7.88
CA LEU A 22 -5.48 -22.82 8.64
C LEU A 22 -6.26 -24.11 8.93
N ASP A 23 -6.88 -24.15 10.08
CA ASP A 23 -7.84 -25.20 10.41
C ASP A 23 -9.24 -24.84 9.85
N ASN A 24 -10.19 -25.74 10.08
CA ASN A 24 -11.56 -25.57 9.57
C ASN A 24 -12.34 -24.44 10.27
N THR A 25 -11.81 -23.80 11.31
CA THR A 25 -12.51 -22.71 12.02
C THR A 25 -12.31 -21.36 11.35
N LEU A 26 -11.23 -21.20 10.61
CA LEU A 26 -10.85 -19.94 9.98
C LEU A 26 -10.90 -20.09 8.44
N ASP A 27 -11.67 -19.25 7.79
CA ASP A 27 -11.72 -19.17 6.33
C ASP A 27 -10.51 -18.45 5.76
N SER A 28 -9.97 -18.91 4.63
CA SER A 28 -8.74 -18.37 4.04
C SER A 28 -8.90 -16.95 3.50
N HIS A 29 -10.06 -16.61 2.91
CA HIS A 29 -10.33 -15.27 2.41
C HIS A 29 -10.55 -14.30 3.57
N TYR A 30 -11.28 -14.71 4.61
CA TYR A 30 -11.44 -13.94 5.82
C TYR A 30 -10.08 -13.71 6.50
N ALA A 31 -9.25 -14.75 6.63
CA ALA A 31 -7.90 -14.65 7.19
C ALA A 31 -7.02 -13.68 6.39
N ASN A 32 -7.12 -13.66 5.06
CA ASN A 32 -6.38 -12.71 4.22
C ASN A 32 -6.73 -11.27 4.55
N TYR A 33 -8.02 -10.94 4.68
CA TYR A 33 -8.46 -9.61 5.09
C TYR A 33 -8.03 -9.27 6.52
N LEU A 34 -8.25 -10.20 7.46
CA LEU A 34 -7.89 -10.03 8.86
C LEU A 34 -6.40 -9.74 9.04
N PHE A 35 -5.54 -10.58 8.47
CA PHE A 35 -4.09 -10.46 8.64
C PHE A 35 -3.48 -9.25 7.92
N ARG A 36 -4.18 -8.67 6.94
CA ARG A 36 -3.80 -7.43 6.26
C ARG A 36 -4.42 -6.18 6.91
N SER A 37 -5.31 -6.36 7.87
CA SER A 37 -5.95 -5.23 8.55
C SER A 37 -4.93 -4.36 9.29
N ARG A 38 -5.22 -3.07 9.42
CA ARG A 38 -4.34 -2.12 10.11
C ARG A 38 -4.03 -2.57 11.55
N CYS A 39 -5.04 -3.06 12.25
CA CYS A 39 -4.88 -3.58 13.61
C CYS A 39 -3.84 -4.71 13.70
N MET A 40 -3.85 -5.65 12.73
CA MET A 40 -2.87 -6.74 12.68
C MET A 40 -1.49 -6.24 12.30
N VAL A 41 -1.39 -5.32 11.34
CA VAL A 41 -0.11 -4.69 10.95
C VAL A 41 0.54 -3.99 12.14
N ASP A 42 -0.22 -3.26 12.93
CA ASP A 42 0.28 -2.58 14.13
C ASP A 42 0.77 -3.59 15.19
N GLN A 43 0.07 -4.72 15.36
CA GLN A 43 0.55 -5.81 16.23
C GLN A 43 1.86 -6.42 15.70
N TYR A 44 2.00 -6.62 14.37
CA TYR A 44 3.25 -7.12 13.78
C TYR A 44 4.40 -6.16 14.02
N LEU A 45 4.19 -4.85 13.95
CA LEU A 45 5.21 -3.86 14.25
C LEU A 45 5.71 -3.98 15.70
N VAL A 46 4.81 -4.19 16.66
CA VAL A 46 5.17 -4.36 18.07
C VAL A 46 5.97 -5.65 18.33
N ILE A 47 5.59 -6.76 17.71
CA ILE A 47 6.20 -8.07 17.96
C ILE A 47 7.40 -8.39 17.06
N SER A 48 7.61 -7.62 15.99
CA SER A 48 8.75 -7.79 15.09
C SER A 48 10.02 -7.23 15.71
N ARG A 49 11.16 -7.86 15.41
CA ARG A 49 12.48 -7.42 15.87
C ARG A 49 13.35 -7.03 14.68
N GLY A 50 14.10 -5.94 14.82
CA GLY A 50 15.01 -5.46 13.79
C GLY A 50 15.44 -4.03 14.05
N VAL A 51 16.42 -3.56 13.27
CA VAL A 51 16.95 -2.21 13.33
C VAL A 51 16.28 -1.36 12.26
N GLY A 52 15.70 -0.24 12.65
CA GLY A 52 15.06 0.71 11.73
C GLY A 52 13.74 0.20 11.13
N SER A 53 13.29 0.87 10.07
CA SER A 53 12.05 0.53 9.34
C SER A 53 12.24 -0.49 8.22
N ILE A 54 13.47 -0.82 7.84
CA ILE A 54 13.80 -1.52 6.60
C ILE A 54 13.93 -3.04 6.78
N GLN A 55 14.50 -3.50 7.90
CA GLN A 55 14.72 -4.92 8.15
C GLN A 55 14.12 -5.37 9.49
N ARG A 56 12.83 -5.67 9.46
CA ARG A 56 12.13 -6.25 10.61
C ARG A 56 11.77 -7.70 10.34
N ASN A 57 12.17 -8.58 11.24
CA ASN A 57 11.88 -9.99 11.16
C ASN A 57 10.74 -10.35 12.12
N LEU A 58 9.76 -11.05 11.61
CA LEU A 58 8.67 -11.61 12.39
C LEU A 58 8.99 -13.08 12.68
N TYR A 59 9.09 -13.42 13.97
CA TYR A 59 9.39 -14.78 14.39
C TYR A 59 8.14 -15.53 14.80
N TRP A 60 8.05 -16.79 14.45
CA TRP A 60 6.92 -17.66 14.82
C TRP A 60 6.62 -17.64 16.31
N SER A 61 7.66 -17.64 17.17
CA SER A 61 7.50 -17.58 18.64
C SER A 61 6.74 -16.36 19.14
N ALA A 62 6.77 -15.24 18.41
CA ALA A 62 6.02 -14.04 18.70
C ALA A 62 4.65 -14.07 18.00
N LEU A 63 4.60 -14.43 16.71
CA LEU A 63 3.38 -14.46 15.91
C LEU A 63 2.31 -15.39 16.52
N LYS A 64 2.67 -16.55 17.02
CA LYS A 64 1.73 -17.50 17.64
C LYS A 64 1.03 -17.00 18.90
N ARG A 65 1.43 -15.85 19.44
CA ARG A 65 0.80 -15.22 20.62
C ARG A 65 -0.21 -14.14 20.25
N VAL A 66 -0.29 -13.80 18.96
CA VAL A 66 -1.24 -12.79 18.48
C VAL A 66 -2.65 -13.34 18.60
N VAL A 67 -3.51 -12.57 19.23
CA VAL A 67 -4.92 -12.92 19.40
C VAL A 67 -5.69 -12.34 18.21
N VAL A 68 -6.49 -13.19 17.58
CA VAL A 68 -7.31 -12.83 16.44
C VAL A 68 -8.78 -13.13 16.68
N PRO A 69 -9.71 -12.30 16.19
CA PRO A 69 -11.13 -12.61 16.24
C PRO A 69 -11.46 -13.72 15.23
N ILE A 70 -12.20 -14.72 15.70
CA ILE A 70 -12.70 -15.81 14.85
C ILE A 70 -14.21 -15.88 15.04
N PRO A 71 -14.99 -15.10 14.24
CA PRO A 71 -16.43 -15.17 14.28
C PRO A 71 -16.96 -16.49 13.68
N SER A 72 -18.27 -16.70 13.70
CA SER A 72 -18.85 -17.89 13.07
C SER A 72 -18.52 -17.95 11.58
N LYS A 73 -18.45 -19.16 11.01
CA LYS A 73 -18.18 -19.34 9.57
C LYS A 73 -19.12 -18.53 8.69
N LYS A 74 -20.39 -18.47 9.05
CA LYS A 74 -21.39 -17.68 8.33
C LYS A 74 -21.01 -16.20 8.31
N GLU A 75 -20.65 -15.67 9.46
CA GLU A 75 -20.26 -14.28 9.59
C GLU A 75 -18.94 -13.97 8.86
N GLN A 76 -17.95 -14.89 8.89
CA GLN A 76 -16.74 -14.79 8.09
C GLN A 76 -17.05 -14.64 6.60
N MET A 77 -17.97 -15.47 6.07
CA MET A 77 -18.38 -15.42 4.66
C MET A 77 -19.11 -14.10 4.33
N GLU A 78 -20.02 -13.65 5.20
CA GLU A 78 -20.74 -12.39 5.02
C GLU A 78 -19.78 -11.18 4.99
N ILE A 79 -18.75 -11.20 5.86
CA ILE A 79 -17.70 -10.17 5.87
C ILE A 79 -16.90 -10.19 4.57
N VAL A 80 -16.47 -11.36 4.10
CA VAL A 80 -15.74 -11.52 2.84
C VAL A 80 -16.57 -11.01 1.66
N GLU A 81 -17.81 -11.44 1.53
CA GLU A 81 -18.71 -11.01 0.45
C GLU A 81 -18.88 -9.49 0.42
N TYR A 82 -19.06 -8.88 1.60
CA TYR A 82 -19.17 -7.43 1.70
C TYR A 82 -17.88 -6.71 1.26
N LEU A 83 -16.71 -7.18 1.72
CA LEU A 83 -15.43 -6.58 1.39
C LEU A 83 -15.05 -6.78 -0.09
N ASP A 84 -15.32 -7.95 -0.64
CA ASP A 84 -15.11 -8.23 -2.07
C ASP A 84 -16.00 -7.32 -2.93
N GLY A 85 -17.27 -7.12 -2.52
CA GLY A 85 -18.17 -6.19 -3.19
C GLY A 85 -17.69 -4.74 -3.16
N LEU A 86 -17.05 -4.30 -2.07
CA LEU A 86 -16.42 -2.98 -1.98
C LEU A 86 -15.17 -2.89 -2.88
N ASN A 87 -14.30 -3.90 -2.82
CA ASN A 87 -13.08 -3.91 -3.63
C ASN A 87 -13.40 -3.84 -5.12
N ASN A 88 -14.37 -4.62 -5.61
CA ASN A 88 -14.80 -4.57 -7.00
C ASN A 88 -15.24 -3.15 -7.41
N LYS A 89 -15.97 -2.44 -6.55
CA LYS A 89 -16.38 -1.05 -6.82
C LYS A 89 -15.18 -0.10 -6.89
N PHE A 90 -14.19 -0.29 -6.01
CA PHE A 90 -12.96 0.51 -6.04
C PHE A 90 -12.16 0.21 -7.30
N ASP A 91 -11.99 -1.05 -7.67
CA ASP A 91 -11.25 -1.46 -8.86
C ASP A 91 -11.91 -0.91 -10.13
N ASP A 92 -13.24 -0.96 -10.25
CA ASP A 92 -13.98 -0.36 -11.35
C ASP A 92 -13.78 1.16 -11.42
N THR A 93 -13.74 1.83 -10.26
CA THR A 93 -13.53 3.28 -10.19
C THR A 93 -12.10 3.64 -10.59
N ILE A 94 -11.10 2.92 -10.06
CA ILE A 94 -9.69 3.09 -10.42
C ILE A 94 -9.48 2.90 -11.91
N LYS A 95 -10.11 1.86 -12.49
CA LYS A 95 -10.04 1.60 -13.93
C LYS A 95 -10.56 2.79 -14.75
N LYS A 96 -11.75 3.32 -14.40
CA LYS A 96 -12.33 4.48 -15.09
C LYS A 96 -11.43 5.72 -14.98
N LEU A 97 -10.93 6.00 -13.78
CA LEU A 97 -10.02 7.13 -13.57
C LEU A 97 -8.71 6.98 -14.37
N THR A 98 -8.19 5.77 -14.45
CA THR A 98 -6.98 5.49 -15.24
C THR A 98 -7.23 5.70 -16.74
N GLU A 99 -8.40 5.28 -17.24
CA GLU A 99 -8.82 5.53 -18.63
C GLU A 99 -8.99 7.04 -18.90
N GLU A 100 -9.57 7.79 -17.97
CA GLU A 100 -9.71 9.25 -18.08
C GLU A 100 -8.35 9.96 -18.11
N VAL A 101 -7.41 9.56 -17.24
CA VAL A 101 -6.05 10.09 -17.24
C VAL A 101 -5.37 9.85 -18.59
N ALA A 102 -5.47 8.65 -19.15
CA ALA A 102 -4.89 8.34 -20.46
C ALA A 102 -5.46 9.24 -21.58
N VAL A 103 -6.77 9.49 -21.59
CA VAL A 103 -7.41 10.38 -22.56
C VAL A 103 -6.94 11.82 -22.38
N LEU A 104 -6.79 12.30 -21.14
CA LEU A 104 -6.30 13.65 -20.87
C LEU A 104 -4.84 13.83 -21.29
N GLU A 105 -4.00 12.81 -21.10
CA GLU A 105 -2.61 12.80 -21.58
C GLU A 105 -2.55 12.85 -23.12
N GLU A 106 -3.37 12.07 -23.80
CA GLU A 106 -3.47 12.11 -25.27
C GLU A 106 -3.91 13.52 -25.74
N TYR A 107 -4.93 14.08 -25.09
CA TYR A 107 -5.42 15.42 -25.42
C TYR A 107 -4.36 16.50 -25.18
N LYS A 108 -3.65 16.45 -24.04
CA LYS A 108 -2.51 17.33 -23.74
C LYS A 108 -1.46 17.26 -24.85
N ASN A 109 -1.04 16.05 -25.24
CA ASN A 109 -0.04 15.86 -26.28
C ASN A 109 -0.51 16.38 -27.64
N LYS A 110 -1.78 16.20 -27.97
CA LYS A 110 -2.38 16.75 -29.19
C LYS A 110 -2.39 18.28 -29.21
N ILE A 111 -2.78 18.92 -28.12
CA ILE A 111 -2.76 20.39 -28.01
C ILE A 111 -1.34 20.91 -28.19
N ILE A 112 -0.36 20.31 -27.54
CA ILE A 112 1.06 20.67 -27.68
C ILE A 112 1.49 20.56 -29.16
N ALA A 113 1.22 19.44 -29.79
CA ALA A 113 1.59 19.20 -31.19
C ALA A 113 0.90 20.20 -32.15
N ASP A 114 -0.38 20.47 -31.96
CA ASP A 114 -1.15 21.39 -32.81
C ASP A 114 -0.73 22.85 -32.61
N THR A 115 -0.31 23.21 -31.40
CA THR A 115 0.25 24.53 -31.08
C THR A 115 1.65 24.71 -31.72
N VAL A 116 2.55 23.75 -31.52
CA VAL A 116 3.93 23.81 -32.04
C VAL A 116 3.94 23.78 -33.58
N THR A 117 3.01 23.07 -34.20
CA THR A 117 2.88 23.01 -35.66
C THR A 117 2.13 24.19 -36.25
N GLY A 118 1.66 25.15 -35.44
CA GLY A 118 0.95 26.34 -35.89
C GLY A 118 -0.50 26.09 -36.33
N LYS A 119 -1.08 24.94 -36.02
CA LYS A 119 -2.50 24.68 -36.29
C LYS A 119 -3.42 25.47 -35.35
N ILE A 120 -2.92 25.74 -34.12
CA ILE A 120 -3.58 26.60 -33.15
C ILE A 120 -2.80 27.90 -33.08
N ASP A 121 -3.48 29.04 -33.33
CA ASP A 121 -2.87 30.36 -33.23
C ASP A 121 -2.89 30.82 -31.76
N VAL A 122 -1.72 30.92 -31.15
CA VAL A 122 -1.54 31.29 -29.72
C VAL A 122 -1.02 32.72 -29.58
N ARG A 123 -0.87 33.52 -30.65
CA ARG A 123 -0.26 34.85 -30.58
C ARG A 123 -1.05 35.88 -29.78
N GLY A 124 -2.32 35.64 -29.51
CA GLY A 124 -3.19 36.48 -28.72
C GLY A 124 -3.45 36.00 -27.29
N ILE A 125 -2.79 34.93 -26.86
CA ILE A 125 -2.98 34.36 -25.52
C ILE A 125 -2.03 35.05 -24.55
N GLU A 126 -2.56 35.75 -23.55
CA GLU A 126 -1.77 36.23 -22.42
C GLU A 126 -1.35 35.02 -21.57
N ILE A 127 -0.05 34.84 -21.43
CA ILE A 127 0.51 33.78 -20.57
C ILE A 127 0.52 34.34 -19.15
N PRO A 128 -0.23 33.75 -18.20
CA PRO A 128 -0.14 34.15 -16.80
C PRO A 128 1.29 33.90 -16.29
N GLU A 129 1.77 34.78 -15.41
CA GLU A 129 3.01 34.53 -14.70
C GLU A 129 2.84 33.27 -13.84
N TYR A 130 3.57 32.20 -14.21
CA TYR A 130 3.62 30.98 -13.40
C TYR A 130 4.83 31.10 -12.48
N GLU A 131 4.61 30.94 -11.18
CA GLU A 131 5.69 30.52 -10.31
C GLU A 131 6.03 29.06 -10.68
N PHE A 132 7.23 28.85 -11.17
CA PHE A 132 7.74 27.50 -11.36
C PHE A 132 7.81 26.83 -9.99
N VAL A 133 6.91 25.93 -9.71
CA VAL A 133 7.09 24.99 -8.61
C VAL A 133 8.09 23.95 -9.15
N ASP A 134 9.32 24.01 -8.68
CA ASP A 134 10.30 22.99 -8.99
C ASP A 134 9.75 21.65 -8.49
N GLU A 135 9.40 20.75 -9.41
CA GLU A 135 8.93 19.39 -9.12
C GLU A 135 10.02 18.53 -8.46
N ASP A 136 11.25 19.03 -8.37
CA ASP A 136 12.40 18.33 -7.78
C ASP A 136 12.49 18.41 -6.25
N ASN A 137 11.47 18.96 -5.57
CA ASN A 137 11.49 19.09 -4.11
C ASN A 137 10.67 18.00 -3.38
N ASP A 138 10.57 16.80 -3.96
CA ASP A 138 10.15 15.58 -3.25
C ASP A 138 11.23 15.05 -2.28
N ASN A 139 12.07 15.94 -1.73
CA ASN A 139 12.83 15.67 -0.52
C ASN A 139 11.86 15.72 0.68
N VAL A 140 10.97 14.76 0.72
CA VAL A 140 10.16 14.46 1.89
C VAL A 140 11.07 13.93 2.99
N ASP A 141 11.37 14.81 3.94
CA ASP A 141 11.73 14.49 5.32
C ASP A 141 12.83 13.43 5.59
N GLU A 142 14.07 13.70 5.19
CA GLU A 142 15.23 13.05 5.85
C GLU A 142 15.64 13.70 7.19
N ASN A 143 14.91 14.70 7.69
CA ASN A 143 15.31 15.48 8.89
C ASN A 143 14.64 15.06 10.20
N LEU A 144 14.04 13.85 10.31
CA LEU A 144 13.50 13.36 11.58
C LEU A 144 14.38 12.33 12.32
N GLU A 145 15.63 12.11 11.89
CA GLU A 145 16.51 11.11 12.54
C GLU A 145 17.76 11.70 13.21
N GLN A 146 17.82 12.99 13.52
CA GLN A 146 18.91 13.53 14.34
C GLN A 146 18.40 14.07 15.67
N GLY A 147 18.05 13.16 16.58
CA GLY A 147 17.70 13.58 17.93
C GLY A 147 17.28 12.45 18.85
N ALA A 148 18.16 11.51 19.17
CA ALA A 148 18.15 10.72 20.40
C ALA A 148 19.20 9.60 20.29
N ASP A 149 20.27 9.76 21.03
CA ASP A 149 20.84 8.82 21.98
C ASP A 149 22.34 9.05 22.16
N GLU A 150 22.67 9.94 23.06
CA GLU A 150 23.92 9.80 23.83
C GLU A 150 23.60 8.92 25.04
N PRO A 151 24.31 7.80 25.26
CA PRO A 151 24.14 7.02 26.49
C PRO A 151 24.79 7.77 27.67
N PRO A 152 24.24 7.65 28.89
CA PRO A 152 24.84 8.25 30.08
C PRO A 152 26.19 7.59 30.40
N GLU A 153 27.19 8.40 30.63
CA GLU A 153 28.49 7.97 31.17
C GLU A 153 28.26 7.41 32.60
N GLU A 154 28.75 6.16 32.79
CA GLU A 154 28.81 5.54 34.11
C GLU A 154 29.95 6.15 34.90
N GLU A 155 29.65 6.63 36.13
CA GLU A 155 30.58 6.78 37.23
C GLU A 155 30.54 5.55 38.15
#